data_7970ad96ea4b2ec9caa6fed9c3408254
#
_entry.id   7970ad96ea4b2ec9caa6fed9c3408254
#
_cell.length_a   1.000
_cell.length_b   1.000
_cell.length_c   1.000
_cell.angle_alpha   90.00
_cell.angle_beta   90.00
_cell.angle_gamma   90.00
#
_symmetry.space_group_name_H-M   'P 1'
#
loop_
_entity.id
_entity.type
_entity.pdbx_description
1 polymer ?
#
loop_
_entity_poly.entity_id
_entity_poly.type
_entity_poly.pdbx_seq_one_letter_code
_entity_poly.pdbx_strand_id
1 'polypeptide(L)'
;LGFNIEKNIRRYSYNDLTKGIIVDACATTSIEEICDLIQDNILQQMSKEGKSLTMRYSPGYGDLDISVNKDILQVLDAHKRIGVTVTNTGIMIPRKSVVALIGITNKKIAKVKRTCENCSNRFNCEYRRKADGCGSKTIYTR
;
A
#
# COMPACT_ATOMS: atom_id res chain seq x y z
N LEU A 1 -8.77 4.26 -6.10
CA LEU A 1 -8.84 5.31 -7.12
C LEU A 1 -10.16 5.33 -7.91
N GLY A 2 -11.07 4.41 -7.64
CA GLY A 2 -12.39 4.35 -8.26
C GLY A 2 -12.42 3.72 -9.66
N PHE A 3 -13.66 3.54 -10.18
CA PHE A 3 -13.90 2.81 -11.43
C PHE A 3 -13.41 3.53 -12.69
N ASN A 4 -13.30 4.86 -12.67
CA ASN A 4 -12.90 5.61 -13.85
C ASN A 4 -11.47 5.30 -14.28
N ILE A 5 -10.54 5.15 -13.33
CA ILE A 5 -9.17 4.78 -13.65
C ILE A 5 -9.10 3.36 -14.20
N GLU A 6 -9.91 2.44 -13.69
CA GLU A 6 -9.98 1.06 -14.15
C GLU A 6 -10.51 0.95 -15.59
N LYS A 7 -11.54 1.75 -15.94
CA LYS A 7 -12.02 1.89 -17.32
C LYS A 7 -10.94 2.42 -18.26
N ASN A 8 -10.18 3.42 -17.82
CA ASN A 8 -9.11 4.01 -18.62
C ASN A 8 -7.97 3.01 -18.84
N ILE A 9 -7.53 2.31 -17.81
CA ILE A 9 -6.52 1.25 -17.92
C ILE A 9 -6.98 0.21 -18.94
N ARG A 10 -8.20 -0.29 -18.81
CA ARG A 10 -8.77 -1.28 -19.72
C ARG A 10 -8.85 -0.76 -21.16
N ARG A 11 -9.38 0.45 -21.36
CA ARG A 11 -9.48 1.08 -22.69
C ARG A 11 -8.13 1.22 -23.36
N TYR A 12 -7.12 1.69 -22.64
CA TYR A 12 -5.77 1.82 -23.20
C TYR A 12 -5.13 0.46 -23.47
N SER A 13 -5.31 -0.52 -22.60
CA SER A 13 -4.76 -1.87 -22.80
C SER A 13 -5.26 -2.54 -24.07
N TYR A 14 -6.48 -2.21 -24.54
CA TYR A 14 -7.02 -2.71 -25.81
C TYR A 14 -6.45 -1.96 -27.04
N ASN A 15 -6.26 -0.66 -26.95
CA ASN A 15 -5.90 0.18 -28.09
C ASN A 15 -4.38 0.41 -28.19
N ASP A 16 -3.68 0.45 -27.06
CA ASP A 16 -2.25 0.73 -26.93
C ASP A 16 -1.76 0.12 -25.62
N LEU A 17 -1.20 -1.08 -25.71
CA LEU A 17 -0.74 -1.83 -24.53
C LEU A 17 0.30 -1.05 -23.72
N THR A 18 1.22 -0.35 -24.39
CA THR A 18 2.24 0.46 -23.72
C THR A 18 1.62 1.55 -22.87
N LYS A 19 0.64 2.25 -23.41
CA LYS A 19 -0.13 3.26 -22.68
C LYS A 19 -0.91 2.65 -21.50
N GLY A 20 -1.50 1.48 -21.73
CA GLY A 20 -2.21 0.73 -20.67
C GLY A 20 -1.31 0.43 -19.49
N ILE A 21 -0.09 -0.07 -19.74
CA ILE A 21 0.91 -0.38 -18.71
C ILE A 21 1.36 0.89 -17.96
N ILE A 22 1.61 1.97 -18.69
CA ILE A 22 2.03 3.26 -18.08
C ILE A 22 0.92 3.79 -17.16
N VAL A 23 -0.33 3.81 -17.62
CA VAL A 23 -1.46 4.30 -16.81
C VAL A 23 -1.70 3.41 -15.60
N ASP A 24 -1.55 2.10 -15.73
CA ASP A 24 -1.63 1.16 -14.61
C ASP A 24 -0.54 1.42 -13.56
N ALA A 25 0.69 1.62 -13.99
CA ALA A 25 1.82 1.94 -13.10
C ALA A 25 1.62 3.29 -12.40
N CYS A 26 1.18 4.32 -13.11
CA CYS A 26 0.84 5.62 -12.53
C CYS A 26 -0.26 5.50 -11.48
N ALA A 27 -1.31 4.74 -11.76
CA ALA A 27 -2.40 4.51 -10.82
C ALA A 27 -1.91 3.79 -9.56
N THR A 28 -1.03 2.78 -9.71
CA THR A 28 -0.42 2.09 -8.56
C THR A 28 0.39 3.05 -7.71
N THR A 29 1.27 3.85 -8.31
CA THR A 29 2.08 4.84 -7.59
C THR A 29 1.20 5.87 -6.88
N SER A 30 0.15 6.34 -7.55
CA SER A 30 -0.76 7.35 -6.97
C SER A 30 -1.49 6.84 -5.73
N ILE A 31 -1.96 5.59 -5.73
CA ILE A 31 -2.65 5.06 -4.56
C ILE A 31 -1.70 4.81 -3.39
N GLU A 32 -0.48 4.38 -3.66
CA GLU A 32 0.54 4.22 -2.62
C GLU A 32 0.92 5.58 -2.00
N GLU A 33 1.06 6.62 -2.82
CA GLU A 33 1.34 7.98 -2.34
C GLU A 33 0.22 8.51 -1.44
N ILE A 34 -1.03 8.29 -1.82
CA ILE A 34 -2.19 8.64 -0.98
C ILE A 34 -2.14 7.89 0.36
N CYS A 35 -1.78 6.62 0.36
CA CYS A 35 -1.63 5.84 1.58
C CYS A 35 -0.51 6.40 2.47
N ASP A 36 0.62 6.80 1.90
CA ASP A 36 1.72 7.41 2.62
C ASP A 36 1.30 8.75 3.26
N LEU A 37 0.62 9.62 2.50
CA LEU A 37 0.09 10.90 3.01
C LEU A 37 -0.90 10.72 4.16
N ILE A 38 -1.81 9.75 4.06
CA ILE A 38 -2.77 9.46 5.14
C ILE A 38 -2.03 8.94 6.37
N GLN A 39 -1.07 8.05 6.20
CA GLN A 39 -0.27 7.53 7.31
C GLN A 39 0.52 8.62 8.01
N ASP A 40 1.13 9.54 7.27
CA ASP A 40 1.86 10.67 7.82
C ASP A 40 0.94 11.62 8.61
N ASN A 41 -0.27 11.87 8.12
CA ASN A 41 -1.27 12.65 8.86
C ASN A 41 -1.67 11.99 10.19
N ILE A 42 -1.92 10.68 10.18
CA ILE A 42 -2.23 9.92 11.40
C ILE A 42 -1.05 9.96 12.36
N LEU A 43 0.17 9.78 11.84
CA LEU A 43 1.40 9.85 12.65
C LEU A 43 1.57 11.20 13.32
N GLN A 44 1.32 12.30 12.61
CA GLN A 44 1.38 13.65 13.18
C GLN A 44 0.38 13.84 14.33
N GLN A 45 -0.83 13.30 14.19
CA GLN A 45 -1.83 13.34 15.25
C GLN A 45 -1.40 12.52 16.46
N MET A 46 -0.99 11.28 16.23
CA MET A 46 -0.60 10.35 17.30
C MET A 46 0.69 10.79 18.02
N SER A 47 1.61 11.43 17.31
CA SER A 47 2.86 11.95 17.91
C SER A 47 2.59 13.03 18.95
N LYS A 48 1.52 13.81 18.84
CA LYS A 48 1.10 14.79 19.86
C LYS A 48 0.70 14.11 21.17
N GLU A 49 0.27 12.87 21.10
CA GLU A 49 -0.07 12.02 22.26
C GLU A 49 1.11 11.14 22.71
N GLY A 50 2.31 11.33 22.16
CA GLY A 50 3.48 10.51 22.47
C GLY A 50 3.42 9.10 21.90
N LYS A 51 2.52 8.83 20.94
CA LYS A 51 2.33 7.52 20.32
C LYS A 51 3.06 7.42 18.97
N SER A 52 3.36 6.20 18.57
CA SER A 52 3.98 5.84 17.29
C SER A 52 3.06 4.91 16.48
N LEU A 53 3.28 4.83 15.18
CA LEU A 53 2.57 3.93 14.28
C LEU A 53 3.46 2.77 13.87
N THR A 54 2.88 1.57 13.73
CA THR A 54 3.53 0.46 13.04
C THR A 54 3.55 0.69 11.53
N MET A 55 4.27 -0.16 10.79
CA MET A 55 4.12 -0.24 9.34
C MET A 55 2.68 -0.64 8.97
N ARG A 56 2.26 -0.26 7.77
CA ARG A 56 1.02 -0.78 7.16
C ARG A 56 1.17 -2.28 6.92
N TYR A 57 0.11 -3.02 7.24
CA TYR A 57 0.04 -4.44 6.99
C TYR A 57 -1.28 -4.77 6.29
N SER A 58 -1.21 -5.27 5.08
CA SER A 58 -2.38 -5.53 4.24
C SER A 58 -2.70 -7.02 4.17
N PRO A 59 -3.99 -7.41 4.13
CA PRO A 59 -4.37 -8.78 3.83
C PRO A 59 -3.75 -9.28 2.51
N GLY A 60 -3.32 -10.55 2.51
CA GLY A 60 -2.57 -11.15 1.39
C GLY A 60 -1.05 -11.04 1.53
N TYR A 61 -0.53 -10.39 2.57
CA TYR A 61 0.90 -10.35 2.88
C TYR A 61 1.23 -11.12 4.15
N GLY A 62 2.36 -11.83 4.11
CA GLY A 62 2.85 -12.64 5.25
C GLY A 62 1.85 -13.70 5.68
N ASP A 63 1.46 -13.66 6.93
CA ASP A 63 0.53 -14.57 7.59
C ASP A 63 -0.92 -14.06 7.68
N LEU A 64 -1.22 -12.88 7.12
CA LEU A 64 -2.57 -12.32 7.10
C LEU A 64 -3.28 -12.73 5.81
N ASP A 65 -4.24 -13.62 5.95
CA ASP A 65 -4.97 -14.15 4.80
C ASP A 65 -5.76 -13.07 4.06
N ILE A 66 -5.82 -13.16 2.73
CA ILE A 66 -6.52 -12.19 1.86
C ILE A 66 -8.03 -12.16 2.10
N SER A 67 -8.62 -13.24 2.64
CA SER A 67 -10.05 -13.31 2.97
C SER A 67 -10.47 -12.29 4.03
N VAL A 68 -9.53 -11.85 4.88
CA VAL A 68 -9.75 -10.81 5.91
C VAL A 68 -10.20 -9.47 5.30
N ASN A 69 -9.92 -9.23 4.02
CA ASN A 69 -10.45 -8.06 3.30
C ASN A 69 -11.98 -7.95 3.44
N LYS A 70 -12.69 -9.08 3.41
CA LYS A 70 -14.16 -9.09 3.52
C LYS A 70 -14.62 -8.53 4.88
N ASP A 71 -13.99 -8.98 5.95
CA ASP A 71 -14.37 -8.57 7.31
C ASP A 71 -14.03 -7.09 7.56
N ILE A 72 -12.86 -6.65 7.11
CA ILE A 72 -12.45 -5.25 7.23
C ILE A 72 -13.39 -4.34 6.45
N LEU A 73 -13.72 -4.65 5.19
CA LEU A 73 -14.63 -3.86 4.37
C LEU A 73 -16.05 -3.82 4.93
N GLN A 74 -16.49 -4.91 5.57
CA GLN A 74 -17.78 -4.97 6.25
C GLN A 74 -17.80 -4.07 7.50
N VAL A 75 -16.79 -4.14 8.35
CA VAL A 75 -16.65 -3.30 9.55
C VAL A 75 -16.62 -1.82 9.18
N LEU A 76 -15.94 -1.47 8.08
CA LEU A 76 -15.85 -0.09 7.59
C LEU A 76 -17.09 0.38 6.83
N ASP A 77 -18.06 -0.49 6.55
CA ASP A 77 -19.20 -0.23 5.65
C ASP A 77 -18.74 0.34 4.29
N ALA A 78 -17.61 -0.18 3.78
CA ALA A 78 -16.88 0.40 2.65
C ALA A 78 -17.71 0.42 1.37
N HIS A 79 -18.59 -0.56 1.19
CA HIS A 79 -19.48 -0.58 0.03
C HIS A 79 -20.38 0.65 -0.04
N LYS A 80 -21.03 1.00 1.07
CA LYS A 80 -21.93 2.15 1.10
C LYS A 80 -21.17 3.48 1.11
N ARG A 81 -20.04 3.53 1.83
CA ARG A 81 -19.29 4.77 2.00
C ARG A 81 -18.50 5.21 0.77
N ILE A 82 -17.84 4.25 0.10
CA ILE A 82 -16.89 4.54 -0.99
C ILE A 82 -17.04 3.61 -2.20
N GLY A 83 -18.06 2.74 -2.22
CA GLY A 83 -18.33 1.84 -3.34
C GLY A 83 -17.30 0.73 -3.54
N VAL A 84 -16.49 0.41 -2.51
CA VAL A 84 -15.50 -0.68 -2.58
C VAL A 84 -16.13 -1.98 -2.11
N THR A 85 -16.01 -3.02 -2.93
CA THR A 85 -16.48 -4.37 -2.65
C THR A 85 -15.32 -5.37 -2.72
N VAL A 86 -15.59 -6.62 -2.38
CA VAL A 86 -14.62 -7.72 -2.44
C VAL A 86 -15.25 -8.93 -3.11
N THR A 87 -14.48 -9.62 -3.94
CA THR A 87 -14.88 -10.90 -4.56
C THR A 87 -14.84 -12.03 -3.52
N ASN A 88 -15.39 -13.19 -3.88
CA ASN A 88 -15.29 -14.40 -3.05
C ASN A 88 -13.82 -14.86 -2.83
N THR A 89 -12.91 -14.44 -3.71
CA THR A 89 -11.46 -14.73 -3.62
C THR A 89 -10.67 -13.66 -2.86
N GLY A 90 -11.35 -12.69 -2.21
CA GLY A 90 -10.69 -11.65 -1.42
C GLY A 90 -10.13 -10.46 -2.23
N ILE A 91 -10.36 -10.41 -3.56
CA ILE A 91 -9.88 -9.31 -4.41
C ILE A 91 -10.86 -8.12 -4.33
N MET A 92 -10.34 -6.94 -4.07
CA MET A 92 -11.14 -5.72 -4.01
C MET A 92 -11.55 -5.22 -5.40
N ILE A 93 -12.73 -4.63 -5.47
CA ILE A 93 -13.27 -3.95 -6.65
C ILE A 93 -13.71 -2.54 -6.23
N PRO A 94 -13.21 -1.46 -6.86
CA PRO A 94 -12.21 -1.42 -7.95
C PRO A 94 -10.84 -1.99 -7.55
N ARG A 95 -10.09 -2.53 -8.53
CA ARG A 95 -8.79 -3.20 -8.27
C ARG A 95 -7.71 -2.24 -7.72
N LYS A 96 -7.77 -0.96 -8.09
CA LYS A 96 -6.87 0.08 -7.55
C LYS A 96 -7.42 0.62 -6.23
N SER A 97 -7.57 -0.30 -5.26
CA SER A 97 -7.97 -0.05 -3.87
C SER A 97 -6.94 -0.67 -2.93
N VAL A 98 -6.76 -0.06 -1.76
CA VAL A 98 -5.86 -0.56 -0.72
C VAL A 98 -6.64 -0.68 0.59
N VAL A 99 -6.47 -1.79 1.26
CA VAL A 99 -6.84 -2.01 2.66
C VAL A 99 -5.58 -2.31 3.45
N ALA A 100 -5.41 -1.67 4.57
CA ALA A 100 -4.29 -1.93 5.46
C ALA A 100 -4.67 -1.70 6.92
N LEU A 101 -4.02 -2.43 7.80
CA LEU A 101 -4.04 -2.23 9.25
C LEU A 101 -2.79 -1.46 9.67
N ILE A 102 -2.95 -0.52 10.59
CA ILE A 102 -1.86 0.23 11.21
C ILE A 102 -2.05 0.12 12.73
N GLY A 103 -1.03 -0.37 13.41
CA GLY A 103 -1.02 -0.42 14.88
C GLY A 103 -0.59 0.93 15.47
N ILE A 104 -1.25 1.33 16.55
CA ILE A 104 -0.86 2.48 17.37
C ILE A 104 -0.21 1.95 18.65
N THR A 105 0.97 2.47 19.01
CA THR A 105 1.73 1.99 20.17
C THR A 105 2.39 3.14 20.94
N ASN A 106 2.55 2.95 22.24
CA ASN A 106 3.32 3.86 23.10
C ASN A 106 4.86 3.60 23.00
N LYS A 107 5.28 2.52 22.34
CA LYS A 107 6.70 2.22 22.14
C LYS A 107 7.23 3.08 20.99
N LYS A 108 8.41 3.68 21.19
CA LYS A 108 9.11 4.35 20.09
C LYS A 108 9.52 3.30 19.04
N ILE A 109 9.02 3.45 17.84
CA ILE A 109 9.40 2.61 16.70
C ILE A 109 10.52 3.32 15.95
N ALA A 110 11.66 2.64 15.81
CA ALA A 110 12.78 3.16 15.06
C ALA A 110 12.42 3.20 13.55
N LYS A 111 12.65 4.36 12.94
CA LYS A 111 12.55 4.48 11.48
C LYS A 111 13.81 3.90 10.87
N VAL A 112 13.73 2.79 10.17
CA VAL A 112 14.86 2.22 9.45
C VAL A 112 14.77 2.62 7.98
N LYS A 113 15.80 3.29 7.48
CA LYS A 113 15.93 3.56 6.05
C LYS A 113 16.13 2.24 5.31
N ARG A 114 15.36 2.00 4.26
CA ARG A 114 15.65 0.91 3.33
C ARG A 114 16.93 1.21 2.59
N THR A 115 17.95 0.40 2.87
CA THR A 115 19.23 0.44 2.15
C THR A 115 19.46 -0.92 1.51
N CYS A 116 20.35 -0.98 0.52
CA CYS A 116 20.74 -2.27 -0.06
C CYS A 116 21.41 -3.19 0.97
N GLU A 117 21.99 -2.64 2.03
CA GLU A 117 22.66 -3.41 3.08
C GLU A 117 21.70 -4.20 3.97
N ASN A 118 20.54 -3.62 4.29
CA ASN A 118 19.51 -4.27 5.11
C ASN A 118 18.37 -4.88 4.28
N CYS A 119 18.58 -5.05 2.96
CA CYS A 119 17.65 -5.69 2.07
C CYS A 119 17.79 -7.22 2.12
N SER A 120 16.68 -7.95 2.21
CA SER A 120 16.69 -9.42 2.17
C SER A 120 17.30 -9.98 0.88
N ASN A 121 17.20 -9.23 -0.23
CA ASN A 121 17.70 -9.61 -1.55
C ASN A 121 19.10 -9.08 -1.87
N ARG A 122 19.82 -8.58 -0.86
CA ARG A 122 21.10 -7.86 -1.02
C ARG A 122 22.17 -8.64 -1.80
N PHE A 123 22.18 -9.96 -1.71
CA PHE A 123 23.19 -10.79 -2.35
C PHE A 123 22.87 -11.17 -3.80
N ASN A 124 21.57 -11.21 -4.17
CA ASN A 124 21.10 -11.66 -5.48
C ASN A 124 20.40 -10.57 -6.29
N CYS A 125 20.56 -9.29 -5.90
CA CYS A 125 19.87 -8.19 -6.54
C CYS A 125 20.67 -7.62 -7.71
N GLU A 126 20.16 -7.74 -8.93
CA GLU A 126 20.72 -7.15 -10.15
C GLU A 126 20.65 -5.60 -10.14
N TYR A 127 19.72 -5.03 -9.38
CA TYR A 127 19.48 -3.58 -9.29
C TYR A 127 20.21 -2.92 -8.11
N ARG A 128 21.17 -3.60 -7.48
CA ARG A 128 21.90 -3.07 -6.34
C ARG A 128 22.67 -1.82 -6.72
N ARG A 129 22.34 -0.70 -6.07
CA ARG A 129 23.05 0.58 -6.23
C ARG A 129 24.07 0.78 -5.10
N LYS A 130 25.21 1.38 -5.42
CA LYS A 130 26.33 1.57 -4.45
C LYS A 130 26.01 2.60 -3.36
N ALA A 131 25.10 3.55 -3.59
CA ALA A 131 24.84 4.65 -2.68
C ALA A 131 23.41 4.69 -2.11
N ASP A 132 22.38 4.45 -2.95
CA ASP A 132 20.98 4.57 -2.55
C ASP A 132 20.24 3.28 -2.82
N GLY A 133 19.39 2.86 -1.88
CA GLY A 133 18.52 1.69 -2.07
C GLY A 133 17.54 1.88 -3.23
N CYS A 134 16.94 0.80 -3.69
CA CYS A 134 15.90 0.79 -4.74
C CYS A 134 14.57 1.43 -4.28
N GLY A 135 14.62 2.41 -3.47
CA GLY A 135 13.51 3.22 -2.97
C GLY A 135 13.95 3.96 -1.71
N SER A 136 13.84 5.26 -1.73
CA SER A 136 14.16 6.14 -0.59
C SER A 136 13.10 6.14 0.52
N LYS A 137 12.12 5.22 0.46
CA LYS A 137 11.03 5.18 1.44
C LYS A 137 11.53 4.63 2.79
N THR A 138 11.26 5.39 3.84
CA THR A 138 11.49 4.99 5.23
C THR A 138 10.48 3.92 5.61
N ILE A 139 10.94 2.82 6.19
CA ILE A 139 10.06 1.78 6.77
C ILE A 139 10.13 1.80 8.29
N TYR A 140 9.00 1.46 8.90
CA TYR A 140 8.91 1.24 10.33
C TYR A 140 9.25 -0.24 10.61
N THR A 141 10.23 -0.50 11.48
CA THR A 141 10.55 -1.85 11.93
C THR A 141 9.73 -2.24 13.15
N ARG A 142 9.53 -3.56 13.31
CA ARG A 142 8.87 -4.14 14.49
C ARG A 142 9.67 -3.92 15.77
#